data_64b561035e5119ebc782c11a86399b29
#
_entry.id   64b561035e5119ebc782c11a86399b29
#
_cell.length_a   1.000
_cell.length_b   1.000
_cell.length_c   1.000
_cell.angle_alpha   90.00
_cell.angle_beta   90.00
_cell.angle_gamma   90.00
#
_symmetry.space_group_name_H-M   'P 1'
#
loop_
_entity.id
_entity.type
_entity.pdbx_description
1 polymer ?
#
loop_
_entity_poly.entity_id
_entity_poly.type
_entity_poly.pdbx_seq_one_letter_code
_entity_poly.pdbx_strand_id
1 'polypeptide(L)'
;MSSSTTPSQETLLKARIKVPQHIVYRTFPSETVVLNLQTGKYHGLNPTAGRMLETLERAESVLEAATVAAGEYDQPQAPTERDMCQLCTSLLERGLIEIDEEDGAG
;
A
#
# COMPACT_ATOMS: atom_id res chain seq x y z
N MET A 1 1.73 -19.65 15.93
CA MET A 1 1.45 -19.22 15.91
C MET A 1 1.16 -18.54 15.08
N SER A 2 0.81 -18.24 14.74
CA SER A 2 0.49 -17.70 14.02
C SER A 2 0.85 -16.66 13.68
N SER A 3 1.53 -16.46 13.57
CA SER A 3 2.03 -15.46 13.32
C SER A 3 1.76 -14.80 12.20
N SER A 4 1.32 -15.21 11.28
CA SER A 4 1.15 -14.53 10.19
C SER A 4 -0.02 -13.77 10.23
N THR A 5 -0.37 -13.24 11.17
CA THR A 5 -1.54 -12.53 11.29
C THR A 5 -1.55 -11.28 10.50
N THR A 6 -2.53 -11.10 9.69
CA THR A 6 -2.74 -9.86 8.97
C THR A 6 -3.30 -8.86 9.94
N PRO A 7 -2.80 -7.64 9.97
CA PRO A 7 -3.38 -6.62 10.83
C PRO A 7 -4.84 -6.38 10.51
N SER A 8 -5.60 -6.02 11.51
CA SER A 8 -7.00 -5.67 11.28
C SER A 8 -7.07 -4.38 10.48
N GLN A 9 -8.21 -4.12 9.89
CA GLN A 9 -8.38 -2.90 9.12
C GLN A 9 -8.13 -1.67 10.00
N GLU A 10 -8.61 -1.70 11.23
CA GLU A 10 -8.40 -0.57 12.11
C GLU A 10 -6.92 -0.32 12.38
N THR A 11 -6.16 -1.35 12.60
CA THR A 11 -4.73 -1.23 12.82
C THR A 11 -4.04 -0.73 11.55
N LEU A 12 -4.41 -1.29 10.40
CA LEU A 12 -3.81 -0.86 9.14
C LEU A 12 -4.08 0.61 8.85
N LEU A 13 -5.28 1.09 9.13
CA LEU A 13 -5.60 2.49 8.82
C LEU A 13 -4.69 3.46 9.54
N LYS A 14 -4.17 3.08 10.70
CA LYS A 14 -3.28 3.94 11.46
C LYS A 14 -1.83 3.80 11.05
N ALA A 15 -1.52 2.80 10.26
CA ALA A 15 -0.13 2.50 9.92
C ALA A 15 0.39 3.41 8.84
N ARG A 16 1.71 3.60 8.84
CA ARG A 16 2.38 4.28 7.75
C ARG A 16 3.03 3.21 6.89
N ILE A 17 2.94 3.38 5.59
CA ILE A 17 3.45 2.40 4.64
C ILE A 17 4.72 2.93 4.00
N LYS A 18 5.71 2.06 3.84
CA LYS A 18 6.88 2.45 3.08
C LYS A 18 7.22 1.37 2.06
N VAL A 19 7.91 1.78 1.02
CA VAL A 19 8.37 0.87 -0.02
C VAL A 19 9.84 0.60 0.25
N PRO A 20 10.24 -0.66 0.50
CA PRO A 20 11.64 -0.97 0.82
C PRO A 20 12.56 -0.61 -0.34
N GLN A 21 13.83 -0.43 -0.03
CA GLN A 21 14.80 -0.03 -1.05
C GLN A 21 14.94 -1.03 -2.18
N HIS A 22 14.71 -2.30 -1.92
CA HIS A 22 14.85 -3.33 -2.95
C HIS A 22 13.62 -3.46 -3.83
N ILE A 23 12.61 -2.60 -3.62
CA ILE A 23 11.40 -2.60 -4.44
C ILE A 23 11.39 -1.30 -5.22
N VAL A 24 11.28 -1.41 -6.54
CA VAL A 24 11.12 -0.23 -7.39
C VAL A 24 9.89 -0.44 -8.23
N TYR A 25 9.25 0.64 -8.62
CA TYR A 25 8.08 0.51 -9.46
C TYR A 25 8.00 1.67 -10.45
N ARG A 26 7.35 1.40 -11.56
CA ARG A 26 7.21 2.39 -12.61
C ARG A 26 5.79 2.32 -13.15
N THR A 27 5.20 3.47 -13.33
CA THR A 27 3.82 3.57 -13.79
C THR A 27 3.80 3.79 -15.29
N PHE A 28 3.02 2.97 -15.98
CA PHE A 28 2.76 3.09 -17.42
C PHE A 28 1.26 3.35 -17.59
N PRO A 29 0.84 3.81 -18.76
CA PRO A 29 -0.59 4.10 -18.92
C PRO A 29 -1.51 2.93 -18.65
N SER A 30 -1.05 1.69 -18.91
CA SER A 30 -1.92 0.54 -18.76
C SER A 30 -1.68 -0.23 -17.46
N GLU A 31 -0.61 0.03 -16.75
CA GLU A 31 -0.34 -0.71 -15.53
C GLU A 31 0.85 -0.11 -14.80
N THR A 32 1.02 -0.50 -13.56
CA THR A 32 2.22 -0.20 -12.81
C THR A 32 2.98 -1.50 -12.65
N VAL A 33 4.25 -1.49 -12.97
CA VAL A 33 5.10 -2.67 -12.84
C VAL A 33 5.97 -2.49 -11.62
N VAL A 34 5.95 -3.46 -10.71
CA VAL A 34 6.74 -3.45 -9.48
C VAL A 34 7.79 -4.53 -9.62
N LEU A 35 9.03 -4.17 -9.38
CA LEU A 35 10.14 -5.11 -9.50
C LEU A 35 10.81 -5.28 -8.15
N ASN A 36 10.97 -6.52 -7.74
CA ASN A 36 11.72 -6.84 -6.53
C ASN A 36 13.15 -7.12 -6.95
N LEU A 37 14.06 -6.21 -6.59
CA LEU A 37 15.45 -6.31 -7.01
C LEU A 37 16.19 -7.49 -6.37
N GLN A 38 15.70 -7.97 -5.23
CA GLN A 38 16.36 -9.09 -4.58
C GLN A 38 16.04 -10.41 -5.25
N THR A 39 14.83 -10.56 -5.75
CA THR A 39 14.40 -11.82 -6.35
C THR A 39 14.34 -11.77 -7.86
N GLY A 40 14.32 -10.56 -8.43
CA GLY A 40 14.12 -10.40 -9.86
C GLY A 40 12.69 -10.58 -10.32
N LYS A 41 11.75 -10.74 -9.39
CA LYS A 41 10.37 -10.96 -9.78
C LYS A 41 9.64 -9.66 -10.05
N TYR A 42 8.75 -9.71 -11.02
CA TYR A 42 7.90 -8.59 -11.37
C TYR A 42 6.48 -8.84 -10.90
N HIS A 43 5.79 -7.77 -10.56
CA HIS A 43 4.37 -7.83 -10.20
C HIS A 43 3.67 -6.72 -10.94
N GLY A 44 2.54 -7.02 -11.56
CA GLY A 44 1.76 -6.00 -12.26
C GLY A 44 0.62 -5.54 -11.38
N LEU A 45 0.39 -4.24 -11.36
CA LEU A 45 -0.76 -3.67 -10.69
C LEU A 45 -1.57 -2.92 -11.72
N ASN A 46 -2.88 -2.98 -11.61
CA ASN A 46 -3.70 -2.19 -12.52
C ASN A 46 -3.49 -0.71 -12.20
N PRO A 47 -3.91 0.20 -13.07
CA PRO A 47 -3.62 1.63 -12.86
C PRO A 47 -4.13 2.16 -11.54
N THR A 48 -5.29 1.73 -11.11
CA THR A 48 -5.86 2.21 -9.84
C THR A 48 -4.99 1.77 -8.67
N ALA A 49 -4.58 0.50 -8.65
CA ALA A 49 -3.75 -0.01 -7.56
C ALA A 49 -2.38 0.69 -7.57
N GLY A 50 -1.82 0.94 -8.76
CA GLY A 50 -0.56 1.65 -8.84
C GLY A 50 -0.65 3.06 -8.29
N ARG A 51 -1.77 3.76 -8.59
CA ARG A 51 -1.96 5.08 -8.09
C ARG A 51 -2.13 5.07 -6.58
N MET A 52 -2.82 4.06 -6.07
CA MET A 52 -2.98 3.92 -4.63
C MET A 52 -1.65 3.66 -3.95
N LEU A 53 -0.77 2.88 -4.59
CA LEU A 53 0.55 2.64 -4.04
C LEU A 53 1.34 3.94 -3.93
N GLU A 54 1.29 4.78 -4.97
CA GLU A 54 1.96 6.07 -4.93
C GLU A 54 1.42 6.92 -3.79
N THR A 55 0.12 6.92 -3.61
CA THR A 55 -0.51 7.70 -2.56
C THR A 55 -0.10 7.19 -1.19
N LEU A 56 -0.07 5.86 -1.03
CA LEU A 56 0.33 5.26 0.24
C LEU A 56 1.76 5.64 0.60
N GLU A 57 2.64 5.67 -0.39
CA GLU A 57 4.03 5.97 -0.13
C GLU A 57 4.22 7.40 0.38
N ARG A 58 3.37 8.32 -0.08
CA ARG A 58 3.50 9.70 0.32
C ARG A 58 2.72 10.05 1.57
N ALA A 59 1.72 9.26 1.93
CA ALA A 59 0.84 9.57 3.03
C ALA A 59 1.46 9.22 4.36
N GLU A 60 0.98 9.84 5.41
CA GLU A 60 1.47 9.53 6.73
C GLU A 60 0.75 8.36 7.36
N SER A 61 -0.36 7.94 6.78
CA SER A 61 -1.07 6.77 7.25
C SER A 61 -1.92 6.23 6.11
N VAL A 62 -2.32 4.98 6.25
CA VAL A 62 -3.23 4.37 5.28
C VAL A 62 -4.54 5.15 5.25
N LEU A 63 -5.00 5.61 6.40
CA LEU A 63 -6.23 6.40 6.47
C LEU A 63 -6.11 7.68 5.65
N GLU A 64 -4.98 8.38 5.77
CA GLU A 64 -4.77 9.58 4.99
C GLU A 64 -4.76 9.26 3.51
N ALA A 65 -4.09 8.17 3.12
CA ALA A 65 -4.05 7.76 1.73
C ALA A 65 -5.45 7.47 1.21
N ALA A 66 -6.29 6.81 2.02
CA ALA A 66 -7.65 6.51 1.62
C ALA A 66 -8.46 7.78 1.46
N THR A 67 -8.25 8.76 2.33
CA THR A 67 -8.96 10.03 2.25
C THR A 67 -8.59 10.77 0.97
N VAL A 68 -7.31 10.79 0.62
CA VAL A 68 -6.85 11.42 -0.61
C VAL A 68 -7.46 10.70 -1.82
N ALA A 69 -7.42 9.37 -1.81
CA ALA A 69 -7.95 8.60 -2.93
C ALA A 69 -9.46 8.78 -3.08
N ALA A 70 -10.17 8.82 -1.96
CA ALA A 70 -11.62 9.01 -2.02
C ALA A 70 -11.95 10.34 -2.67
N GLY A 71 -11.20 11.38 -2.35
CA GLY A 71 -11.42 12.68 -2.97
C GLY A 71 -11.02 12.67 -4.44
N GLU A 72 -9.89 12.05 -4.76
CA GLU A 72 -9.40 12.04 -6.12
C GLU A 72 -10.33 11.30 -7.06
N TYR A 73 -10.90 10.20 -6.62
CA TYR A 73 -11.77 9.39 -7.47
C TYR A 73 -13.26 9.66 -7.20
N ASP A 74 -13.55 10.63 -6.32
CA ASP A 74 -14.94 10.98 -6.01
C ASP A 74 -15.70 9.74 -5.53
N GLN A 75 -15.12 9.04 -4.58
CA GLN A 75 -15.68 7.80 -4.04
C GLN A 75 -15.98 7.95 -2.56
N PRO A 76 -16.94 7.19 -2.03
CA PRO A 76 -17.24 7.25 -0.60
C PRO A 76 -16.04 6.82 0.23
N GLN A 77 -15.93 7.39 1.40
CA GLN A 77 -14.76 7.15 2.26
C GLN A 77 -14.67 5.71 2.73
N ALA A 78 -15.76 5.15 3.27
CA ALA A 78 -15.68 3.83 3.89
C ALA A 78 -15.29 2.72 2.91
N PRO A 79 -15.90 2.63 1.73
CA PRO A 79 -15.45 1.61 0.77
C PRO A 79 -14.03 1.84 0.31
N THR A 80 -13.59 3.09 0.19
CA THR A 80 -12.22 3.38 -0.23
C THR A 80 -11.24 2.94 0.85
N GLU A 81 -11.57 3.13 2.12
CA GLU A 81 -10.73 2.64 3.21
C GLU A 81 -10.59 1.13 3.14
N ARG A 82 -11.69 0.45 2.89
CA ARG A 82 -11.67 -1.01 2.80
C ARG A 82 -10.81 -1.46 1.64
N ASP A 83 -10.98 -0.84 0.47
CA ASP A 83 -10.21 -1.21 -0.70
C ASP A 83 -8.72 -0.95 -0.50
N MET A 84 -8.39 0.18 0.12
CA MET A 84 -7.00 0.52 0.39
C MET A 84 -6.37 -0.50 1.34
N CYS A 85 -7.12 -0.92 2.36
CA CYS A 85 -6.61 -1.92 3.29
C CYS A 85 -6.43 -3.27 2.61
N GLN A 86 -7.33 -3.64 1.71
CA GLN A 86 -7.18 -4.89 0.97
C GLN A 86 -5.94 -4.85 0.09
N LEU A 87 -5.68 -3.72 -0.55
CA LEU A 87 -4.48 -3.58 -1.35
C LEU A 87 -3.25 -3.69 -0.47
N CYS A 88 -3.24 -3.03 0.67
CA CYS A 88 -2.10 -3.11 1.58
C CYS A 88 -1.84 -4.54 2.01
N THR A 89 -2.89 -5.28 2.34
CA THR A 89 -2.73 -6.67 2.75
C THR A 89 -2.09 -7.49 1.63
N SER A 90 -2.57 -7.31 0.41
CA SER A 90 -2.01 -8.02 -0.73
C SER A 90 -0.55 -7.68 -0.94
N LEU A 91 -0.21 -6.40 -0.88
CA LEU A 91 1.16 -5.98 -1.12
C LEU A 91 2.09 -6.41 0.01
N LEU A 92 1.60 -6.41 1.26
CA LEU A 92 2.39 -6.91 2.38
C LEU A 92 2.67 -8.40 2.22
N GLU A 93 1.68 -9.17 1.79
CA GLU A 93 1.86 -10.60 1.61
C GLU A 93 2.87 -10.90 0.51
N ARG A 94 3.00 -10.02 -0.48
CA ARG A 94 3.96 -10.22 -1.54
C ARG A 94 5.32 -9.62 -1.20
N GLY A 95 5.45 -8.97 -0.07
CA GLY A 95 6.72 -8.36 0.32
C GLY A 95 7.06 -7.10 -0.44
N LEU A 96 6.05 -6.43 -1.01
CA LEU A 96 6.29 -5.25 -1.83
C LEU A 96 6.22 -3.95 -1.04
N ILE A 97 5.64 -3.98 0.14
CA ILE A 97 5.62 -2.83 1.04
C ILE A 97 5.88 -3.32 2.46
N GLU A 98 6.16 -2.37 3.33
CA GLU A 98 6.36 -2.65 4.75
C GLU A 98 5.60 -1.62 5.56
N ILE A 99 5.26 -1.99 6.78
CA ILE A 99 4.71 -1.03 7.71
C ILE A 99 5.90 -0.36 8.39
N ASP A 100 5.90 0.98 8.35
CA ASP A 100 6.96 1.76 8.95
C ASP A 100 6.63 1.94 10.42
N GLU A 101 7.36 1.20 11.25
CA GLU A 101 7.05 1.23 12.64
C GLU A 101 7.91 2.09 13.46
N GLU A 102 8.72 2.95 12.82
CA GLU A 102 9.58 3.63 13.57
C GLU A 102 9.04 4.59 14.40
N ASP A 103 8.19 5.00 14.34
CA ASP A 103 7.74 5.96 14.99
C ASP A 103 7.81 6.03 16.19
N GLY A 104 7.76 5.91 16.45
CA GLY A 104 7.58 6.07 17.41
C GLY A 104 7.86 5.87 18.39
N ALA A 105 8.19 5.39 18.26
CA ALA A 105 8.45 5.05 19.18
C ALA A 105 8.95 5.78 19.77
N GLY A 106 9.10 6.12 19.49
CA GLY A 106 9.56 6.94 20.02
C GLY A 106 9.68 6.90 20.50
#